data_024ae6d9faf18007f0db1d51007c1324
#
_entry.id   024ae6d9faf18007f0db1d51007c1324
#
_cell.length_a   1.000
_cell.length_b   1.000
_cell.length_c   1.000
_cell.angle_alpha   90.00
_cell.angle_beta   90.00
_cell.angle_gamma   90.00
#
_symmetry.space_group_name_H-M   'P 1'
#
loop_
_entity.id
_entity.type
_entity.pdbx_description
1 polymer ?
#
loop_
_entity_poly.entity_id
_entity_poly.type
_entity_poly.pdbx_seq_one_letter_code
_entity_poly.pdbx_strand_id
1 'polypeptide(L)'
;MKHDVAFYRRRNAYKNATRRLKKMSKHSDPSAPKEFGRELSEILREYVGNKLNLQGKAITAEEVEIRLKESGYESAEVTRKLLERCETLQFAPTTRGSTKELLGESENLIKLLEKQS
;
A
#
# COMPACT_ATOMS: atom_id res chain seq x y z
N MET A 1 2.45 -16.43 -28.17
CA MET A 1 2.50 -16.68 -26.79
C MET A 1 1.59 -15.77 -25.98
N LYS A 2 0.96 -16.38 -25.11
CA LYS A 2 0.03 -15.68 -24.30
C LYS A 2 0.72 -14.93 -23.21
N HIS A 3 0.50 -13.69 -23.14
CA HIS A 3 1.09 -12.93 -22.08
C HIS A 3 0.35 -13.17 -20.80
N ASP A 4 1.09 -13.50 -19.81
CA ASP A 4 0.51 -13.64 -18.49
C ASP A 4 0.50 -12.26 -17.84
N VAL A 5 -0.63 -11.59 -17.95
CA VAL A 5 -0.80 -10.25 -17.42
C VAL A 5 -0.64 -10.25 -15.90
N ALA A 6 -1.14 -11.30 -15.24
CA ALA A 6 -1.00 -11.41 -13.80
C ALA A 6 0.47 -11.52 -13.39
N PHE A 7 1.24 -12.32 -14.13
CA PHE A 7 2.65 -12.45 -13.85
C PHE A 7 3.38 -11.12 -14.01
N TYR A 8 3.05 -10.42 -15.10
CA TYR A 8 3.69 -9.14 -15.39
C TYR A 8 3.36 -8.11 -14.31
N ARG A 9 2.10 -8.04 -13.92
CA ARG A 9 1.67 -7.11 -12.87
C ARG A 9 2.34 -7.43 -11.55
N ARG A 10 2.41 -8.70 -11.21
CA ARG A 10 3.04 -9.14 -9.97
C ARG A 10 4.52 -8.80 -9.96
N ARG A 11 5.19 -9.03 -11.08
CA ARG A 11 6.60 -8.77 -11.19
C ARG A 11 6.93 -7.29 -11.05
N ASN A 12 6.05 -6.42 -11.55
CA ASN A 12 6.31 -4.99 -11.53
C ASN A 12 5.68 -4.27 -10.35
N ALA A 13 4.95 -4.99 -9.50
CA ALA A 13 4.24 -4.37 -8.39
C ALA A 13 5.20 -3.63 -7.45
N TYR A 14 6.29 -4.28 -7.10
CA TYR A 14 7.26 -3.69 -6.18
C TYR A 14 7.90 -2.44 -6.79
N LYS A 15 8.32 -2.53 -8.03
CA LYS A 15 8.95 -1.43 -8.71
C LYS A 15 8.02 -0.22 -8.80
N ASN A 16 6.77 -0.48 -9.16
CA ASN A 16 5.80 0.60 -9.28
C ASN A 16 5.49 1.24 -7.95
N ALA A 17 5.32 0.43 -6.92
CA ALA A 17 5.01 0.96 -5.59
C ALA A 17 6.16 1.77 -5.03
N THR A 18 7.38 1.25 -5.14
CA THR A 18 8.53 1.96 -4.59
C THR A 18 8.78 3.27 -5.33
N ARG A 19 8.54 3.29 -6.63
CA ARG A 19 8.68 4.52 -7.40
C ARG A 19 7.68 5.57 -6.94
N ARG A 20 6.43 5.17 -6.71
CA ARG A 20 5.42 6.11 -6.25
C ARG A 20 5.69 6.60 -4.83
N LEU A 21 6.16 5.71 -3.96
CA LEU A 21 6.51 6.11 -2.60
C LEU A 21 7.67 7.10 -2.59
N LYS A 22 8.66 6.86 -3.43
CA LYS A 22 9.79 7.75 -3.55
C LYS A 22 9.35 9.14 -4.02
N LYS A 23 8.42 9.17 -4.96
CA LYS A 23 7.86 10.40 -5.45
C LYS A 23 7.13 11.16 -4.34
N MET A 24 6.36 10.46 -3.53
CA MET A 24 5.69 11.05 -2.40
C MET A 24 6.68 11.64 -1.40
N SER A 25 7.77 10.92 -1.18
CA SER A 25 8.80 11.38 -0.26
C SER A 25 9.38 12.73 -0.67
N LYS A 26 9.48 12.96 -1.97
CA LYS A 26 10.08 14.18 -2.48
C LYS A 26 9.09 15.32 -2.67
N HIS A 27 7.85 14.99 -2.99
CA HIS A 27 6.90 15.99 -3.46
C HIS A 27 5.64 16.14 -2.63
N SER A 28 5.45 15.29 -1.61
CA SER A 28 4.25 15.42 -0.79
C SER A 28 4.31 16.66 0.06
N ASP A 29 3.15 17.25 0.22
CA ASP A 29 2.98 18.43 1.05
C ASP A 29 2.56 17.98 2.44
N PRO A 30 3.41 18.16 3.46
CA PRO A 30 3.03 17.75 4.81
C PRO A 30 1.86 18.53 5.38
N SER A 31 1.50 19.64 4.75
CA SER A 31 0.34 20.40 5.21
C SER A 31 -0.97 19.87 4.63
N ALA A 32 -0.91 18.79 3.83
CA ALA A 32 -2.10 18.18 3.24
C ALA A 32 -2.21 16.70 3.66
N PRO A 33 -2.38 16.42 4.96
CA PRO A 33 -2.38 15.03 5.42
C PRO A 33 -3.53 14.20 4.86
N LYS A 34 -4.65 14.83 4.57
CA LYS A 34 -5.79 14.12 4.01
C LYS A 34 -5.44 13.49 2.66
N GLU A 35 -4.84 14.29 1.80
CA GLU A 35 -4.47 13.80 0.47
C GLU A 35 -3.30 12.83 0.54
N PHE A 36 -2.41 13.07 1.49
CA PHE A 36 -1.30 12.17 1.72
C PHE A 36 -1.82 10.78 2.10
N GLY A 37 -2.76 10.72 3.03
CA GLY A 37 -3.32 9.43 3.46
C GLY A 37 -4.03 8.71 2.33
N ARG A 38 -4.77 9.47 1.52
CA ARG A 38 -5.47 8.88 0.39
C ARG A 38 -4.51 8.29 -0.63
N GLU A 39 -3.49 9.03 -0.98
CA GLU A 39 -2.53 8.57 -1.97
C GLU A 39 -1.76 7.36 -1.47
N LEU A 40 -1.33 7.41 -0.22
CA LEU A 40 -0.59 6.30 0.36
C LEU A 40 -1.44 5.03 0.40
N SER A 41 -2.71 5.19 0.77
CA SER A 41 -3.64 4.07 0.78
C SER A 41 -3.78 3.46 -0.62
N GLU A 42 -3.86 4.31 -1.64
CA GLU A 42 -3.96 3.83 -3.01
C GLU A 42 -2.74 3.03 -3.43
N ILE A 43 -1.55 3.52 -3.05
CA ILE A 43 -0.32 2.82 -3.42
C ILE A 43 -0.28 1.45 -2.77
N LEU A 44 -0.62 1.37 -1.50
CA LEU A 44 -0.59 0.09 -0.78
C LEU A 44 -1.60 -0.89 -1.35
N ARG A 45 -2.82 -0.42 -1.61
CA ARG A 45 -3.85 -1.29 -2.16
C ARG A 45 -3.51 -1.73 -3.58
N GLU A 46 -2.92 -0.83 -4.35
CA GLU A 46 -2.51 -1.18 -5.70
C GLU A 46 -1.40 -2.22 -5.69
N TYR A 47 -0.45 -2.07 -4.77
CA TYR A 47 0.61 -3.06 -4.64
C TYR A 47 0.04 -4.44 -4.32
N VAL A 48 -0.83 -4.52 -3.32
CA VAL A 48 -1.43 -5.80 -2.95
C VAL A 48 -2.27 -6.36 -4.11
N GLY A 49 -3.04 -5.48 -4.75
CA GLY A 49 -3.86 -5.92 -5.87
C GLY A 49 -3.03 -6.52 -6.98
N ASN A 50 -1.90 -5.92 -7.29
CA ASN A 50 -1.04 -6.43 -8.34
C ASN A 50 -0.34 -7.72 -7.93
N LYS A 51 0.09 -7.81 -6.67
CA LYS A 51 0.75 -9.02 -6.18
C LYS A 51 -0.21 -10.21 -6.17
N LEU A 52 -1.45 -9.99 -5.80
CA LEU A 52 -2.42 -11.06 -5.65
C LEU A 52 -3.34 -11.18 -6.86
N ASN A 53 -3.11 -10.38 -7.89
CA ASN A 53 -3.93 -10.38 -9.09
C ASN A 53 -5.41 -10.12 -8.79
N LEU A 54 -5.66 -9.16 -7.92
CA LEU A 54 -7.01 -8.72 -7.61
C LEU A 54 -7.40 -7.66 -8.61
N GLN A 55 -8.48 -7.87 -9.32
CA GLN A 55 -8.80 -6.99 -10.42
C GLN A 55 -9.74 -5.88 -10.04
N GLY A 56 -9.35 -4.67 -10.47
CA GLY A 56 -10.25 -3.58 -10.74
C GLY A 56 -11.08 -3.05 -9.62
N LYS A 57 -10.99 -3.52 -8.44
CA LYS A 57 -11.86 -3.04 -7.40
C LYS A 57 -11.11 -2.43 -6.26
N ALA A 58 -11.65 -1.34 -5.77
CA ALA A 58 -11.19 -0.80 -4.52
C ALA A 58 -11.51 -1.82 -3.44
N ILE A 59 -10.52 -2.26 -2.70
CA ILE A 59 -10.73 -3.24 -1.65
C ILE A 59 -10.52 -2.57 -0.31
N THR A 60 -11.28 -3.02 0.69
CA THR A 60 -11.18 -2.48 2.03
C THR A 60 -9.93 -3.00 2.72
N ALA A 61 -9.55 -2.34 3.81
CA ALA A 61 -8.42 -2.79 4.60
C ALA A 61 -8.63 -4.21 5.12
N GLU A 62 -9.88 -4.52 5.51
CA GLU A 62 -10.20 -5.84 5.98
C GLU A 62 -10.06 -6.89 4.91
N GLU A 63 -10.51 -6.58 3.71
CA GLU A 63 -10.40 -7.51 2.60
C GLU A 63 -8.96 -7.74 2.22
N VAL A 64 -8.14 -6.70 2.28
CA VAL A 64 -6.70 -6.85 2.04
C VAL A 64 -6.10 -7.85 3.01
N GLU A 65 -6.47 -7.75 4.28
CA GLU A 65 -5.97 -8.69 5.28
C GLU A 65 -6.39 -10.10 4.96
N ILE A 66 -7.65 -10.29 4.61
CA ILE A 66 -8.17 -11.63 4.30
C ILE A 66 -7.41 -12.23 3.12
N ARG A 67 -7.24 -11.45 2.06
CA ARG A 67 -6.57 -11.95 0.87
C ARG A 67 -5.12 -12.27 1.11
N LEU A 68 -4.44 -11.45 1.91
CA LEU A 68 -3.05 -11.71 2.23
C LEU A 68 -2.91 -12.97 3.07
N LYS A 69 -3.82 -13.16 4.03
CA LYS A 69 -3.80 -14.38 4.84
C LYS A 69 -4.04 -15.61 3.99
N GLU A 70 -4.99 -15.53 3.08
CA GLU A 70 -5.28 -16.66 2.19
C GLU A 70 -4.09 -17.00 1.32
N SER A 71 -3.26 -16.02 1.03
CA SER A 71 -2.08 -16.23 0.19
C SER A 71 -0.82 -16.53 1.00
N GLY A 72 -0.95 -16.68 2.30
CA GLY A 72 0.17 -17.09 3.14
C GLY A 72 1.10 -15.98 3.62
N TYR A 73 0.68 -14.74 3.51
CA TYR A 73 1.51 -13.63 3.96
C TYR A 73 1.38 -13.43 5.46
N GLU A 74 2.51 -13.34 6.14
CA GLU A 74 2.52 -13.16 7.59
C GLU A 74 2.18 -11.74 8.00
N SER A 75 2.39 -10.77 7.11
CA SER A 75 2.20 -9.37 7.43
C SER A 75 0.80 -8.87 7.10
N ALA A 76 -0.18 -9.77 7.04
CA ALA A 76 -1.54 -9.39 6.68
C ALA A 76 -2.15 -8.39 7.66
N GLU A 77 -2.00 -8.67 8.95
CA GLU A 77 -2.59 -7.80 9.97
C GLU A 77 -1.91 -6.44 10.02
N VAL A 78 -0.59 -6.43 9.89
CA VAL A 78 0.16 -5.18 9.85
C VAL A 78 -0.29 -4.33 8.68
N THR A 79 -0.52 -4.96 7.53
CA THR A 79 -0.99 -4.26 6.35
C THR A 79 -2.34 -3.62 6.59
N ARG A 80 -3.27 -4.36 7.20
CA ARG A 80 -4.59 -3.81 7.50
C ARG A 80 -4.48 -2.60 8.44
N LYS A 81 -3.67 -2.73 9.47
CA LYS A 81 -3.53 -1.64 10.43
C LYS A 81 -2.95 -0.39 9.79
N LEU A 82 -1.99 -0.59 8.90
CA LEU A 82 -1.39 0.54 8.22
C LEU A 82 -2.39 1.23 7.30
N LEU A 83 -3.20 0.46 6.58
CA LEU A 83 -4.25 1.03 5.75
C LEU A 83 -5.27 1.80 6.58
N GLU A 84 -5.61 1.28 7.76
CA GLU A 84 -6.54 1.99 8.64
C GLU A 84 -5.96 3.30 9.13
N ARG A 85 -4.66 3.34 9.37
CA ARG A 85 -4.01 4.60 9.74
C ARG A 85 -4.06 5.60 8.60
N CYS A 86 -3.92 5.13 7.37
CA CYS A 86 -4.06 6.01 6.21
C CYS A 86 -5.47 6.58 6.12
N GLU A 87 -6.47 5.77 6.41
CA GLU A 87 -7.85 6.21 6.40
C GLU A 87 -8.11 7.23 7.51
N THR A 88 -7.51 7.00 8.67
CA THR A 88 -7.63 7.95 9.77
C THR A 88 -7.10 9.32 9.38
N LEU A 89 -6.00 9.35 8.65
CA LEU A 89 -5.47 10.63 8.18
C LEU A 89 -6.43 11.33 7.24
N GLN A 90 -7.20 10.57 6.46
CA GLN A 90 -8.15 11.17 5.54
C GLN A 90 -9.31 11.82 6.26
N PHE A 91 -9.74 11.24 7.38
CA PHE A 91 -10.94 11.72 8.07
C PHE A 91 -10.66 12.53 9.32
N ALA A 92 -9.47 12.41 9.88
CA ALA A 92 -9.08 13.16 11.06
C ALA A 92 -7.63 13.60 10.92
N PRO A 93 -7.36 14.58 10.06
CA PRO A 93 -5.98 14.95 9.72
C PRO A 93 -5.36 15.88 10.77
N THR A 94 -5.44 15.51 12.02
CA THR A 94 -4.95 16.37 13.09
C THR A 94 -3.59 15.97 13.64
N THR A 95 -3.08 14.83 13.23
CA THR A 95 -1.85 14.30 13.80
C THR A 95 -0.63 14.83 13.05
N ARG A 96 0.19 15.57 13.73
CA ARG A 96 1.38 16.13 13.12
C ARG A 96 2.49 15.12 13.09
N GLY A 97 3.33 15.19 12.05
CA GLY A 97 4.49 14.34 11.94
C GLY A 97 4.19 12.92 11.56
N SER A 98 2.92 12.53 11.58
CA SER A 98 2.53 11.17 11.26
C SER A 98 2.76 10.80 9.81
N THR A 99 2.73 11.79 8.92
CA THR A 99 2.86 11.50 7.49
C THR A 99 4.22 10.91 7.16
N LYS A 100 5.28 11.48 7.70
CA LYS A 100 6.63 11.01 7.42
C LYS A 100 6.84 9.62 8.00
N GLU A 101 6.38 9.42 9.21
CA GLU A 101 6.48 8.13 9.89
C GLU A 101 5.68 7.07 9.13
N LEU A 102 4.47 7.45 8.72
CA LEU A 102 3.60 6.53 7.99
C LEU A 102 4.21 6.14 6.65
N LEU A 103 4.84 7.08 5.98
CA LEU A 103 5.51 6.80 4.72
C LEU A 103 6.66 5.80 4.92
N GLY A 104 7.48 6.01 5.95
CA GLY A 104 8.57 5.10 6.25
C GLY A 104 8.08 3.71 6.57
N GLU A 105 7.01 3.60 7.35
CA GLU A 105 6.44 2.29 7.66
C GLU A 105 5.87 1.61 6.42
N SER A 106 5.30 2.40 5.52
CA SER A 106 4.77 1.84 4.26
C SER A 106 5.89 1.29 3.39
N GLU A 107 7.00 2.01 3.32
CA GLU A 107 8.15 1.54 2.56
C GLU A 107 8.68 0.23 3.14
N ASN A 108 8.77 0.16 4.46
CA ASN A 108 9.24 -1.06 5.12
C ASN A 108 8.27 -2.22 4.90
N LEU A 109 6.98 -1.93 4.96
CA LEU A 109 5.97 -2.96 4.77
C LEU A 109 6.03 -3.55 3.37
N ILE A 110 6.20 -2.72 2.37
CA ILE A 110 6.27 -3.21 1.00
C ILE A 110 7.49 -4.09 0.80
N LYS A 111 8.62 -3.72 1.40
CA LYS A 111 9.81 -4.56 1.36
C LYS A 111 9.56 -5.90 2.02
N LEU A 112 8.85 -5.88 3.14
CA LEU A 112 8.55 -7.10 3.87
C LEU A 112 7.62 -8.01 3.09
N LEU A 113 6.57 -7.44 2.51
CA LEU A 113 5.65 -8.22 1.69
C LEU A 113 6.35 -8.82 0.48
N GLU A 114 7.27 -8.07 -0.10
CA GLU A 114 8.01 -8.58 -1.24
C GLU A 114 8.86 -9.79 -0.86
N LYS A 115 9.44 -9.77 0.33
CA LYS A 115 10.21 -10.92 0.80
C LYS A 115 9.33 -12.13 1.07
N GLN A 116 8.10 -11.91 1.47
CA GLN A 116 7.19 -13.00 1.80
C GLN A 116 6.51 -13.62 0.58
N SER A 117 6.63 -12.97 -0.55
CA SER A 117 5.93 -13.46 -1.74
C SER A 117 6.75 -14.47 -2.59
#